data_d3931839f1764ecb578a93637b7a4f06
#
_entry.id   d3931839f1764ecb578a93637b7a4f06
#
_cell.length_a   1.000
_cell.length_b   1.000
_cell.length_c   1.000
_cell.angle_alpha   90.00
_cell.angle_beta   90.00
_cell.angle_gamma   90.00
#
_symmetry.space_group_name_H-M   'P 1'
#
loop_
_entity.id
_entity.type
_entity.pdbx_description
1 polymer ?
#
loop_
_entity_poly.entity_id
_entity_poly.type
_entity_poly.pdbx_seq_one_letter_code
_entity_poly.pdbx_strand_id
1 'polypeptide(L)'
;MSQIFDALQRSDAERSGERSTDQSQATDVLRRAERYESSRWQKDGAFGRGGSQEFAEGAPAFEALDPALLAAAGIATATAEAPNPDLRASVFSQFASVDVSCTSQSRLVCLTQIDSAAAEAFRLLGVRVRDIRRTRPLKKLLITSSIPQEGKSMVAANLAITLAGTKQRVLILEGDVRRPGLSDAFGLQGETGLCEWLYGEKDLTSSIYYLEGPGLWIMPAGRSPQNPLELLQSAKLAALIGQVAEWFDTIIIDSPPMLPLADTSIWMRLADGILLVTRQGATEKRQLQRTVEAVDPQKLIGALLNCSKSSLHSDYYYRPTNLNG
;
A
#
# COMPACT_ATOMS: atom_id res chain seq x y z
N MET A 1 10.73 -7.89 -12.09
CA MET A 1 11.50 -8.24 -10.87
C MET A 1 13.01 -8.11 -11.06
N SER A 2 13.54 -8.33 -12.26
CA SER A 2 14.97 -8.23 -12.59
C SER A 2 15.60 -6.84 -12.35
N GLN A 3 14.93 -5.74 -12.62
CA GLN A 3 15.58 -4.41 -12.68
C GLN A 3 15.96 -3.79 -11.33
N ILE A 4 15.20 -4.04 -10.25
CA ILE A 4 15.59 -3.59 -8.90
C ILE A 4 16.80 -4.40 -8.44
N PHE A 5 16.84 -5.66 -8.82
CA PHE A 5 17.91 -6.59 -8.53
C PHE A 5 19.22 -6.25 -9.27
N ASP A 6 19.12 -5.92 -10.57
CA ASP A 6 20.26 -5.51 -11.38
C ASP A 6 20.86 -4.16 -10.93
N ALA A 7 20.01 -3.24 -10.41
CA ALA A 7 20.46 -1.98 -9.84
C ALA A 7 21.24 -2.20 -8.53
N LEU A 8 20.83 -3.15 -7.70
CA LEU A 8 21.53 -3.52 -6.47
C LEU A 8 22.86 -4.24 -6.75
N GLN A 9 22.91 -5.15 -7.76
CA GLN A 9 24.13 -5.83 -8.16
C GLN A 9 25.21 -4.88 -8.73
N ARG A 10 24.81 -3.88 -9.51
CA ARG A 10 25.76 -2.91 -10.08
C ARG A 10 26.32 -1.94 -9.02
N SER A 11 25.51 -1.58 -8.04
CA SER A 11 25.96 -0.78 -6.89
C SER A 11 27.03 -1.52 -6.06
N ASP A 12 26.96 -2.84 -5.96
CA ASP A 12 27.96 -3.66 -5.24
C ASP A 12 29.28 -3.82 -6.05
N ALA A 13 29.19 -3.88 -7.37
CA ALA A 13 30.36 -4.03 -8.24
C ALA A 13 31.24 -2.75 -8.30
N GLU A 14 30.62 -1.56 -8.21
CA GLU A 14 31.34 -0.28 -8.25
C GLU A 14 32.00 0.12 -6.92
N ARG A 15 31.65 -0.54 -5.80
CA ARG A 15 32.16 -0.26 -4.45
C ARG A 15 33.16 -1.24 -3.88
N SER A 16 33.62 -2.22 -4.65
CA SER A 16 34.59 -3.23 -4.18
C SER A 16 35.99 -2.70 -3.81
N GLY A 17 36.12 -1.40 -3.54
CA GLY A 17 37.34 -0.80 -3.05
C GLY A 17 37.43 -0.55 -1.53
N GLU A 18 36.30 -0.36 -0.83
CA GLU A 18 36.34 -0.15 0.65
C GLU A 18 35.02 -0.50 1.35
N ARG A 19 35.08 -1.47 2.26
CA ARG A 19 34.14 -1.79 3.37
C ARG A 19 32.67 -1.91 3.04
N SER A 20 32.15 -3.11 2.86
CA SER A 20 30.82 -3.42 3.38
C SER A 20 30.42 -4.90 3.32
N THR A 21 30.65 -5.61 4.38
CA THR A 21 30.00 -6.90 4.72
C THR A 21 28.50 -6.73 4.95
N ASP A 22 28.02 -5.51 5.23
CA ASP A 22 26.63 -5.25 5.67
C ASP A 22 25.66 -5.03 4.51
N GLN A 23 26.10 -4.49 3.38
CA GLN A 23 25.23 -4.24 2.21
C GLN A 23 24.95 -5.51 1.38
N SER A 24 25.93 -6.40 1.27
CA SER A 24 25.79 -7.71 0.63
C SER A 24 24.68 -8.55 1.28
N GLN A 25 24.54 -8.44 2.56
CA GLN A 25 23.61 -9.20 3.37
C GLN A 25 22.15 -8.69 3.29
N ALA A 26 21.90 -7.39 3.11
CA ALA A 26 20.55 -6.84 2.88
C ALA A 26 20.01 -7.33 1.52
N THR A 27 20.89 -7.41 0.52
CA THR A 27 20.59 -7.97 -0.81
C THR A 27 20.21 -9.46 -0.72
N ASP A 28 20.87 -10.22 0.16
CA ASP A 28 20.58 -11.66 0.34
C ASP A 28 19.23 -11.90 1.03
N VAL A 29 18.79 -11.03 1.91
CA VAL A 29 17.44 -11.11 2.53
C VAL A 29 16.36 -10.87 1.46
N LEU A 30 16.54 -9.86 0.61
CA LEU A 30 15.62 -9.58 -0.50
C LEU A 30 15.61 -10.73 -1.52
N ARG A 31 16.77 -11.33 -1.85
CA ARG A 31 16.88 -12.53 -2.70
C ARG A 31 16.19 -13.75 -2.11
N ARG A 32 16.15 -13.86 -0.80
CA ARG A 32 15.47 -14.97 -0.11
C ARG A 32 13.97 -14.83 -0.20
N ALA A 33 13.44 -13.61 -0.08
CA ALA A 33 12.04 -13.30 -0.30
C ALA A 33 11.62 -13.59 -1.77
N GLU A 34 12.44 -13.20 -2.75
CA GLU A 34 12.19 -13.47 -4.18
C GLU A 34 12.26 -14.97 -4.53
N ARG A 35 13.19 -15.73 -3.93
CA ARG A 35 13.25 -17.18 -4.13
C ARG A 35 12.07 -17.91 -3.53
N TYR A 36 11.52 -17.40 -2.44
CA TYR A 36 10.32 -17.97 -1.83
C TYR A 36 9.10 -17.80 -2.75
N GLU A 37 8.96 -16.64 -3.40
CA GLU A 37 7.93 -16.41 -4.42
C GLU A 37 8.14 -17.31 -5.66
N SER A 38 9.35 -17.34 -6.24
CA SER A 38 9.62 -18.11 -7.47
C SER A 38 9.43 -19.62 -7.28
N SER A 39 9.75 -20.17 -6.11
CA SER A 39 9.54 -21.59 -5.81
C SER A 39 8.05 -21.96 -5.68
N ARG A 40 7.20 -20.99 -5.35
CA ARG A 40 5.76 -21.18 -5.27
C ARG A 40 5.11 -21.21 -6.66
N TRP A 41 5.54 -20.33 -7.57
CA TRP A 41 5.05 -20.32 -8.97
C TRP A 41 5.38 -21.60 -9.74
N GLN A 42 6.47 -22.28 -9.40
CA GLN A 42 6.82 -23.57 -10.02
C GLN A 42 5.96 -24.73 -9.47
N LYS A 43 5.41 -24.63 -8.27
CA LYS A 43 4.54 -25.66 -7.70
C LYS A 43 3.09 -25.56 -8.17
N ASP A 44 2.58 -24.36 -8.42
CA ASP A 44 1.20 -24.15 -8.86
C ASP A 44 0.99 -24.34 -10.38
N GLY A 45 2.08 -24.42 -11.16
CA GLY A 45 2.04 -24.65 -12.62
C GLY A 45 1.95 -26.11 -13.07
N ALA A 46 1.97 -27.07 -12.14
CA ALA A 46 1.98 -28.50 -12.44
C ALA A 46 0.69 -29.22 -12.05
N PHE A 47 -0.48 -28.69 -12.43
CA PHE A 47 -1.73 -29.45 -12.39
C PHE A 47 -2.22 -29.73 -13.82
N GLY A 48 -1.78 -30.87 -14.35
CA GLY A 48 -2.22 -31.46 -15.57
C GLY A 48 -2.10 -32.98 -15.56
N ARG A 49 -3.26 -33.62 -15.28
CA ARG A 49 -3.63 -35.03 -15.59
C ARG A 49 -3.07 -36.15 -14.72
N GLY A 50 -4.00 -36.80 -14.01
CA GLY A 50 -4.08 -38.26 -13.89
C GLY A 50 -3.72 -38.85 -12.54
N GLY A 51 -4.67 -39.54 -11.92
CA GLY A 51 -4.38 -40.64 -10.99
C GLY A 51 -4.96 -40.49 -9.60
N SER A 52 -6.11 -41.17 -9.42
CA SER A 52 -6.70 -41.53 -8.14
C SER A 52 -5.72 -42.31 -7.24
N GLN A 53 -5.54 -41.92 -6.01
CA GLN A 53 -5.43 -42.86 -4.88
C GLN A 53 -5.35 -42.14 -3.53
N GLU A 54 -6.11 -42.66 -2.62
CA GLU A 54 -6.28 -42.52 -1.19
C GLU A 54 -5.09 -41.96 -0.41
N PHE A 55 -5.36 -40.92 0.43
CA PHE A 55 -4.70 -40.81 1.74
C PHE A 55 -5.72 -40.41 2.81
N ALA A 56 -5.73 -41.22 3.84
CA ALA A 56 -6.61 -41.22 4.98
C ALA A 56 -6.31 -40.10 6.00
N GLU A 57 -7.39 -39.65 6.63
CA GLU A 57 -7.60 -39.27 8.03
C GLU A 57 -6.60 -38.35 8.76
N GLY A 58 -7.13 -37.21 9.23
CA GLY A 58 -6.60 -36.52 10.39
C GLY A 58 -6.52 -35.02 10.40
N ALA A 59 -7.49 -34.27 9.79
CA ALA A 59 -7.67 -32.87 10.10
C ALA A 59 -9.11 -32.63 10.56
N PRO A 60 -9.38 -31.86 11.64
CA PRO A 60 -10.75 -31.57 12.04
C PRO A 60 -11.43 -30.75 10.94
N ALA A 61 -12.46 -31.34 10.38
CA ALA A 61 -13.37 -30.65 9.46
C ALA A 61 -14.03 -29.51 10.23
N PHE A 62 -13.81 -28.27 9.77
CA PHE A 62 -14.69 -27.17 10.11
C PHE A 62 -16.03 -27.47 9.42
N GLU A 63 -16.98 -27.99 10.18
CA GLU A 63 -18.36 -28.07 9.73
C GLU A 63 -18.85 -26.67 9.40
N ALA A 64 -19.24 -26.48 8.15
CA ALA A 64 -19.93 -25.26 7.72
C ALA A 64 -21.21 -25.16 8.56
N LEU A 65 -21.33 -24.08 9.34
CA LEU A 65 -22.53 -23.80 10.12
C LEU A 65 -23.76 -23.77 9.20
N ASP A 66 -24.82 -24.48 9.62
CA ASP A 66 -26.08 -24.58 8.87
C ASP A 66 -26.63 -23.17 8.55
N PRO A 67 -26.93 -22.87 7.30
CA PRO A 67 -27.51 -21.59 6.90
C PRO A 67 -28.78 -21.20 7.65
N ALA A 68 -29.55 -22.19 8.12
CA ALA A 68 -30.76 -21.97 8.91
C ALA A 68 -30.46 -21.43 10.31
N LEU A 69 -29.32 -21.83 10.92
CA LEU A 69 -28.87 -21.32 12.22
C LEU A 69 -28.36 -19.87 12.13
N LEU A 70 -27.75 -19.49 11.01
CA LEU A 70 -27.30 -18.12 10.74
C LEU A 70 -28.48 -17.16 10.54
N ALA A 71 -29.53 -17.63 9.87
CA ALA A 71 -30.77 -16.87 9.70
C ALA A 71 -31.54 -16.65 11.01
N ALA A 72 -31.54 -17.62 11.89
CA ALA A 72 -32.16 -17.53 13.22
C ALA A 72 -31.40 -16.58 14.17
N ALA A 73 -30.11 -16.35 13.94
CA ALA A 73 -29.28 -15.42 14.68
C ALA A 73 -29.36 -13.96 14.18
N GLY A 74 -30.21 -13.65 13.18
CA GLY A 74 -30.35 -12.33 12.60
C GLY A 74 -29.11 -11.89 11.77
N ILE A 75 -28.21 -12.80 11.46
CA ILE A 75 -27.09 -12.53 10.56
C ILE A 75 -27.59 -12.75 9.14
N ALA A 76 -28.08 -11.69 8.52
CA ALA A 76 -28.42 -11.70 7.10
C ALA A 76 -27.16 -12.10 6.32
N THR A 77 -27.17 -13.24 5.66
CA THR A 77 -26.22 -13.57 4.58
C THR A 77 -26.52 -12.61 3.43
N ALA A 78 -25.87 -11.46 3.45
CA ALA A 78 -25.92 -10.55 2.32
C ALA A 78 -25.23 -11.26 1.16
N THR A 79 -26.02 -11.85 0.28
CA THR A 79 -25.61 -12.06 -1.10
C THR A 79 -25.18 -10.70 -1.62
N ALA A 80 -23.88 -10.55 -1.88
CA ALA A 80 -23.30 -9.31 -2.38
C ALA A 80 -23.86 -9.05 -3.79
N GLU A 81 -25.05 -8.46 -3.85
CA GLU A 81 -25.48 -7.75 -5.04
C GLU A 81 -24.49 -6.61 -5.30
N ALA A 82 -24.01 -6.52 -6.54
CA ALA A 82 -23.15 -5.41 -6.93
C ALA A 82 -23.86 -4.09 -6.56
N PRO A 83 -23.23 -3.20 -5.77
CA PRO A 83 -23.91 -2.01 -5.28
C PRO A 83 -24.43 -1.19 -6.44
N ASN A 84 -25.69 -0.78 -6.32
CA ASN A 84 -26.43 -0.01 -7.31
C ASN A 84 -25.60 1.20 -7.77
N PRO A 85 -25.32 1.38 -9.08
CA PRO A 85 -24.49 2.47 -9.60
C PRO A 85 -25.02 3.86 -9.20
N ASP A 86 -26.33 4.02 -9.06
CA ASP A 86 -26.96 5.30 -8.66
C ASP A 86 -26.69 5.65 -7.19
N LEU A 87 -26.65 4.66 -6.30
CA LEU A 87 -26.29 4.86 -4.91
C LEU A 87 -24.81 5.28 -4.76
N ARG A 88 -23.92 4.72 -5.58
CA ARG A 88 -22.52 5.13 -5.61
C ARG A 88 -22.35 6.58 -6.07
N ALA A 89 -23.03 6.97 -7.17
CA ALA A 89 -22.96 8.32 -7.68
C ALA A 89 -23.41 9.36 -6.63
N SER A 90 -24.46 9.04 -5.87
CA SER A 90 -24.97 9.93 -4.80
C SER A 90 -24.01 10.09 -3.63
N VAL A 91 -23.21 9.07 -3.29
CA VAL A 91 -22.20 9.17 -2.21
C VAL A 91 -21.04 10.07 -2.64
N PHE A 92 -20.54 9.91 -3.88
CA PHE A 92 -19.41 10.70 -4.37
C PHE A 92 -19.72 12.20 -4.48
N SER A 93 -20.98 12.59 -4.69
CA SER A 93 -21.41 13.99 -4.70
C SER A 93 -21.44 14.64 -3.32
N GLN A 94 -21.34 13.89 -2.23
CA GLN A 94 -21.37 14.39 -0.86
C GLN A 94 -19.97 14.71 -0.32
N PHE A 95 -18.89 14.21 -0.97
CA PHE A 95 -17.55 14.53 -0.51
C PHE A 95 -17.18 15.97 -0.82
N ALA A 96 -16.61 16.67 0.18
CA ALA A 96 -16.09 18.00 -0.01
C ALA A 96 -14.89 17.99 -0.98
N SER A 97 -14.88 18.92 -1.91
CA SER A 97 -13.75 19.14 -2.83
C SER A 97 -12.73 20.08 -2.21
N VAL A 98 -11.46 19.75 -2.37
CA VAL A 98 -10.34 20.59 -1.94
C VAL A 98 -9.34 20.72 -3.08
N ASP A 99 -8.95 21.95 -3.38
CA ASP A 99 -7.89 22.23 -4.35
C ASP A 99 -6.52 22.05 -3.68
N VAL A 100 -5.67 21.23 -4.31
CA VAL A 100 -4.33 20.92 -3.80
C VAL A 100 -3.33 21.89 -4.38
N SER A 101 -2.89 22.85 -3.58
CA SER A 101 -1.81 23.77 -3.94
C SER A 101 -0.45 23.15 -3.64
N CYS A 102 0.22 22.59 -4.65
CA CYS A 102 1.56 22.06 -4.53
C CYS A 102 2.62 23.09 -4.93
N THR A 103 3.63 23.29 -4.09
CA THR A 103 4.83 24.04 -4.48
C THR A 103 5.76 23.16 -5.32
N SER A 104 6.64 23.76 -6.11
CA SER A 104 7.67 23.04 -6.88
C SER A 104 8.63 22.21 -6.02
N GLN A 105 8.71 22.51 -4.73
CA GLN A 105 9.50 21.76 -3.74
C GLN A 105 8.73 20.60 -3.08
N SER A 106 7.46 20.43 -3.41
CA SER A 106 6.67 19.32 -2.90
C SER A 106 7.26 17.99 -3.35
N ARG A 107 7.26 17.01 -2.43
CA ARG A 107 7.68 15.63 -2.74
C ARG A 107 6.62 14.81 -3.49
N LEU A 108 5.51 15.44 -3.88
CA LEU A 108 4.47 14.86 -4.73
C LEU A 108 4.92 14.95 -6.20
N VAL A 109 5.99 14.21 -6.52
CA VAL A 109 6.67 14.30 -7.84
C VAL A 109 5.75 13.92 -9.00
N CYS A 110 4.76 13.09 -8.77
CA CYS A 110 3.76 12.73 -9.78
C CYS A 110 2.80 13.87 -10.14
N LEU A 111 2.77 14.96 -9.35
CA LEU A 111 2.05 16.21 -9.67
C LEU A 111 2.98 17.32 -10.13
N THR A 112 4.12 17.47 -9.47
CA THR A 112 4.98 18.66 -9.63
C THR A 112 6.12 18.46 -10.61
N GLN A 113 6.50 17.21 -10.90
CA GLN A 113 7.65 16.84 -11.75
C GLN A 113 7.29 15.63 -12.62
N ILE A 114 6.21 15.75 -13.39
CA ILE A 114 5.59 14.63 -14.14
C ILE A 114 6.53 13.94 -15.12
N ASP A 115 7.52 14.65 -15.65
CA ASP A 115 8.50 14.13 -16.61
C ASP A 115 9.81 13.66 -15.94
N SER A 116 9.85 13.63 -14.61
CA SER A 116 11.04 13.19 -13.87
C SER A 116 11.19 11.66 -13.88
N ALA A 117 12.43 11.18 -13.74
CA ALA A 117 12.73 9.77 -13.54
C ALA A 117 12.02 9.20 -12.28
N ALA A 118 11.81 10.04 -11.26
CA ALA A 118 11.08 9.66 -10.07
C ALA A 118 9.59 9.43 -10.37
N ALA A 119 8.93 10.30 -11.13
CA ALA A 119 7.55 10.09 -11.57
C ALA A 119 7.41 8.83 -12.44
N GLU A 120 8.39 8.57 -13.33
CA GLU A 120 8.40 7.36 -14.14
C GLU A 120 8.54 6.09 -13.30
N ALA A 121 9.36 6.12 -12.24
CA ALA A 121 9.46 5.00 -11.30
C ALA A 121 8.12 4.70 -10.61
N PHE A 122 7.31 5.73 -10.28
CA PHE A 122 5.97 5.52 -9.73
C PHE A 122 4.98 4.99 -10.78
N ARG A 123 5.09 5.40 -12.05
CA ARG A 123 4.28 4.79 -13.14
C ARG A 123 4.58 3.30 -13.28
N LEU A 124 5.86 2.91 -13.25
CA LEU A 124 6.28 1.51 -13.27
C LEU A 124 5.75 0.74 -12.04
N LEU A 125 5.82 1.36 -10.84
CA LEU A 125 5.25 0.77 -9.63
C LEU A 125 3.73 0.57 -9.78
N GLY A 126 3.01 1.56 -10.32
CA GLY A 126 1.58 1.48 -10.60
C GLY A 126 1.22 0.35 -11.57
N VAL A 127 2.03 0.13 -12.62
CA VAL A 127 1.87 -1.01 -13.53
C VAL A 127 2.02 -2.33 -12.79
N ARG A 128 3.07 -2.49 -11.98
CA ARG A 128 3.32 -3.70 -11.18
C ARG A 128 2.19 -4.00 -10.20
N VAL A 129 1.69 -3.00 -9.48
CA VAL A 129 0.55 -3.16 -8.57
C VAL A 129 -0.69 -3.64 -9.33
N ARG A 130 -0.96 -3.10 -10.52
CA ARG A 130 -2.08 -3.54 -11.36
C ARG A 130 -1.90 -4.99 -11.85
N ASP A 131 -0.69 -5.39 -12.20
CA ASP A 131 -0.41 -6.77 -12.64
C ASP A 131 -0.60 -7.77 -11.49
N ILE A 132 -0.20 -7.42 -10.26
CA ILE A 132 -0.47 -8.24 -9.08
C ILE A 132 -1.98 -8.37 -8.86
N ARG A 133 -2.76 -7.30 -9.05
CA ARG A 133 -4.23 -7.33 -8.92
C ARG A 133 -4.93 -8.27 -9.89
N ARG A 134 -4.31 -8.60 -11.04
CA ARG A 134 -4.86 -9.58 -11.99
C ARG A 134 -4.73 -11.02 -11.49
N THR A 135 -3.79 -11.27 -10.59
CA THR A 135 -3.46 -12.63 -10.11
C THR A 135 -4.01 -12.91 -8.73
N ARG A 136 -4.34 -11.86 -7.95
CA ARG A 136 -4.88 -12.00 -6.59
C ARG A 136 -5.72 -10.78 -6.21
N PRO A 137 -6.70 -10.93 -5.30
CA PRO A 137 -7.41 -9.79 -4.73
C PRO A 137 -6.42 -8.83 -4.04
N LEU A 138 -6.38 -7.57 -4.48
CA LEU A 138 -5.53 -6.52 -3.93
C LEU A 138 -6.27 -5.19 -4.05
N LYS A 139 -7.23 -4.96 -3.17
CA LYS A 139 -8.01 -3.73 -3.11
C LYS A 139 -7.48 -2.78 -2.04
N LYS A 140 -7.09 -3.34 -0.90
CA LYS A 140 -6.57 -2.63 0.27
C LYS A 140 -5.06 -2.85 0.36
N LEU A 141 -4.29 -1.86 -0.07
CA LEU A 141 -2.83 -1.89 -0.09
C LEU A 141 -2.27 -1.08 1.08
N LEU A 142 -1.59 -1.75 2.00
CA LEU A 142 -0.88 -1.13 3.10
C LEU A 142 0.53 -0.72 2.66
N ILE A 143 0.88 0.54 2.89
CA ILE A 143 2.24 1.07 2.74
C ILE A 143 2.81 1.27 4.14
N THR A 144 3.89 0.58 4.45
CA THR A 144 4.58 0.68 5.74
C THR A 144 6.10 0.70 5.55
N SER A 145 6.83 0.86 6.63
CA SER A 145 8.30 0.90 6.65
C SER A 145 8.85 0.25 7.91
N SER A 146 10.15 -0.06 7.95
CA SER A 146 10.78 -0.62 9.15
C SER A 146 10.89 0.40 10.27
N ILE A 147 11.33 1.62 9.93
CA ILE A 147 11.59 2.72 10.86
C ILE A 147 10.96 4.03 10.36
N PRO A 148 10.86 5.06 11.20
CA PRO A 148 10.40 6.38 10.77
C PRO A 148 11.29 6.99 9.68
N GLN A 149 10.72 7.92 8.89
CA GLN A 149 11.43 8.72 7.88
C GLN A 149 11.99 7.95 6.67
N GLU A 150 11.52 6.76 6.39
CA GLU A 150 11.86 6.02 5.16
C GLU A 150 11.07 6.48 3.93
N GLY A 151 10.11 7.40 4.11
CA GLY A 151 9.35 8.00 3.01
C GLY A 151 8.05 7.27 2.66
N LYS A 152 7.54 6.39 3.53
CA LYS A 152 6.30 5.62 3.33
C LYS A 152 5.12 6.48 2.86
N SER A 153 4.85 7.61 3.55
CA SER A 153 3.73 8.52 3.23
C SER A 153 3.87 9.14 1.85
N MET A 154 5.10 9.53 1.45
CA MET A 154 5.35 10.08 0.11
C MET A 154 5.25 9.00 -0.97
N VAL A 155 5.65 7.77 -0.68
CA VAL A 155 5.44 6.63 -1.58
C VAL A 155 3.94 6.34 -1.72
N ALA A 156 3.19 6.34 -0.62
CA ALA A 156 1.74 6.15 -0.64
C ALA A 156 1.03 7.21 -1.48
N ALA A 157 1.37 8.50 -1.26
CA ALA A 157 0.79 9.62 -1.98
C ALA A 157 1.08 9.55 -3.49
N ASN A 158 2.34 9.39 -3.89
CA ASN A 158 2.70 9.34 -5.31
C ASN A 158 2.13 8.11 -6.03
N LEU A 159 2.05 6.96 -5.35
CA LEU A 159 1.39 5.77 -5.90
C LEU A 159 -0.11 6.00 -6.06
N ALA A 160 -0.78 6.63 -5.08
CA ALA A 160 -2.20 6.97 -5.15
C ALA A 160 -2.50 7.87 -6.35
N ILE A 161 -1.72 8.94 -6.54
CA ILE A 161 -1.82 9.85 -7.67
C ILE A 161 -1.66 9.09 -9.00
N THR A 162 -0.65 8.22 -9.08
CA THR A 162 -0.37 7.42 -10.28
C THR A 162 -1.54 6.48 -10.63
N LEU A 163 -2.15 5.85 -9.62
CA LEU A 163 -3.29 4.95 -9.84
C LEU A 163 -4.56 5.71 -10.19
N ALA A 164 -4.81 6.87 -9.58
CA ALA A 164 -5.93 7.74 -9.90
C ALA A 164 -5.90 8.21 -11.37
N GLY A 165 -4.72 8.53 -11.90
CA GLY A 165 -4.53 8.88 -13.31
C GLY A 165 -4.99 7.82 -14.31
N THR A 166 -5.29 6.59 -13.85
CA THR A 166 -5.83 5.50 -14.67
C THR A 166 -7.36 5.35 -14.57
N LYS A 167 -8.05 6.40 -14.18
CA LYS A 167 -9.52 6.46 -13.99
C LYS A 167 -10.07 5.52 -12.92
N GLN A 168 -9.24 5.10 -11.97
CA GLN A 168 -9.68 4.35 -10.80
C GLN A 168 -10.13 5.31 -9.70
N ARG A 169 -11.17 4.92 -8.96
CA ARG A 169 -11.54 5.60 -7.72
C ARG A 169 -10.57 5.15 -6.62
N VAL A 170 -9.61 6.01 -6.32
CA VAL A 170 -8.56 5.74 -5.34
C VAL A 170 -8.84 6.52 -4.07
N LEU A 171 -8.92 5.82 -2.93
CA LEU A 171 -8.90 6.41 -1.60
C LEU A 171 -7.51 6.23 -1.01
N ILE A 172 -6.89 7.31 -0.56
CA ILE A 172 -5.74 7.25 0.32
C ILE A 172 -6.19 7.53 1.76
N LEU A 173 -5.84 6.63 2.68
CA LEU A 173 -6.21 6.71 4.09
C LEU A 173 -4.96 6.94 4.93
N GLU A 174 -4.95 8.02 5.70
CA GLU A 174 -3.86 8.33 6.62
C GLU A 174 -4.04 7.58 7.94
N GLY A 175 -3.42 6.40 8.02
CA GLY A 175 -3.50 5.51 9.18
C GLY A 175 -2.41 5.74 10.23
N ASP A 176 -1.43 6.61 9.96
CA ASP A 176 -0.44 7.06 10.95
C ASP A 176 -1.01 8.21 11.78
N VAL A 177 -1.95 7.91 12.67
CA VAL A 177 -2.62 8.90 13.51
C VAL A 177 -1.70 9.52 14.57
N ARG A 178 -0.49 8.98 14.75
CA ARG A 178 0.52 9.52 15.67
C ARG A 178 1.36 10.62 15.05
N ARG A 179 1.70 10.46 13.77
CA ARG A 179 2.54 11.40 12.99
C ARG A 179 1.99 11.51 11.58
N PRO A 180 0.83 12.14 11.43
CA PRO A 180 0.23 12.33 10.12
C PRO A 180 1.18 13.15 9.23
N GLY A 181 1.34 12.74 7.99
CA GLY A 181 2.24 13.38 7.04
C GLY A 181 1.61 13.56 5.66
N LEU A 182 0.49 12.87 5.39
CA LEU A 182 -0.27 13.04 4.16
C LEU A 182 -1.09 14.32 4.17
N SER A 183 -1.74 14.61 5.30
CA SER A 183 -2.51 15.86 5.49
C SER A 183 -1.61 17.07 5.24
N ASP A 184 -0.38 17.06 5.76
CA ASP A 184 0.60 18.11 5.49
C ASP A 184 1.01 18.18 4.02
N ALA A 185 1.22 17.03 3.39
CA ALA A 185 1.66 16.96 1.99
C ALA A 185 0.63 17.49 1.01
N PHE A 186 -0.67 17.33 1.31
CA PHE A 186 -1.78 17.78 0.49
C PHE A 186 -2.41 19.13 0.95
N GLY A 187 -1.88 19.74 2.02
CA GLY A 187 -2.39 21.02 2.52
C GLY A 187 -3.70 20.94 3.31
N LEU A 188 -3.96 19.79 3.95
CA LEU A 188 -5.18 19.48 4.69
C LEU A 188 -5.00 19.57 6.22
N GLN A 189 -4.13 20.47 6.69
CA GLN A 189 -3.92 20.65 8.13
C GLN A 189 -5.19 21.13 8.83
N GLY A 190 -5.57 20.43 9.89
CA GLY A 190 -6.72 20.77 10.71
C GLY A 190 -8.06 20.25 10.20
N GLU A 191 -8.07 19.55 9.05
CA GLU A 191 -9.28 18.89 8.56
C GLU A 191 -9.64 17.67 9.42
N THR A 192 -10.94 17.39 9.50
CA THR A 192 -11.47 16.21 10.21
C THR A 192 -11.23 14.95 9.38
N GLY A 193 -11.09 13.80 10.06
CA GLY A 193 -10.77 12.56 9.35
C GLY A 193 -11.09 11.29 10.14
N LEU A 194 -10.16 10.34 10.07
CA LEU A 194 -10.31 9.02 10.67
C LEU A 194 -10.62 9.06 12.16
N CYS A 195 -9.94 9.91 12.94
CA CYS A 195 -10.11 9.96 14.39
C CYS A 195 -11.48 10.50 14.78
N GLU A 196 -11.95 11.58 14.19
CA GLU A 196 -13.26 12.17 14.46
C GLU A 196 -14.38 11.18 14.09
N TRP A 197 -14.23 10.47 12.98
CA TRP A 197 -15.19 9.44 12.60
C TRP A 197 -15.20 8.26 13.60
N LEU A 198 -14.03 7.77 14.01
CA LEU A 198 -13.93 6.68 14.99
C LEU A 198 -14.52 7.07 16.34
N TYR A 199 -14.36 8.31 16.77
CA TYR A 199 -15.02 8.85 17.96
C TYR A 199 -16.55 9.04 17.79
N GLY A 200 -17.05 9.04 16.56
CA GLY A 200 -18.46 9.31 16.26
C GLY A 200 -18.81 10.79 16.29
N GLU A 201 -17.83 11.66 16.15
CA GLU A 201 -17.99 13.13 16.13
C GLU A 201 -18.35 13.64 14.72
N LYS A 202 -18.09 12.87 13.69
CA LYS A 202 -18.33 13.21 12.27
C LYS A 202 -18.85 12.01 11.49
N ASP A 203 -19.61 12.31 10.45
CA ASP A 203 -20.06 11.32 9.46
C ASP A 203 -18.92 10.94 8.51
N LEU A 204 -19.03 9.77 7.87
CA LEU A 204 -18.00 9.27 6.98
C LEU A 204 -17.79 10.16 5.75
N THR A 205 -18.87 10.67 5.17
CA THR A 205 -18.79 11.57 4.00
C THR A 205 -18.15 12.91 4.34
N SER A 206 -18.27 13.38 5.59
CA SER A 206 -17.64 14.62 6.09
C SER A 206 -16.17 14.41 6.51
N SER A 207 -15.69 13.18 6.50
CA SER A 207 -14.32 12.80 6.89
C SER A 207 -13.46 12.38 5.70
N ILE A 208 -14.00 12.43 4.48
CA ILE A 208 -13.31 12.10 3.23
C ILE A 208 -13.43 13.30 2.30
N TYR A 209 -12.32 13.67 1.68
CA TYR A 209 -12.22 14.83 0.78
C TYR A 209 -11.80 14.39 -0.61
N TYR A 210 -12.37 15.02 -1.65
CA TYR A 210 -11.93 14.85 -3.02
C TYR A 210 -10.83 15.88 -3.34
N LEU A 211 -9.69 15.43 -3.80
CA LEU A 211 -8.56 16.27 -4.21
C LEU A 211 -8.65 16.51 -5.72
N GLU A 212 -9.00 17.73 -6.14
CA GLU A 212 -9.28 18.05 -7.54
C GLU A 212 -8.07 17.85 -8.45
N GLY A 213 -6.90 18.37 -8.10
CA GLY A 213 -5.69 18.26 -8.91
C GLY A 213 -5.26 16.81 -9.16
N PRO A 214 -5.06 16.00 -8.11
CA PRO A 214 -4.70 14.59 -8.23
C PRO A 214 -5.83 13.68 -8.73
N GLY A 215 -7.09 14.07 -8.59
CA GLY A 215 -8.23 13.26 -8.97
C GLY A 215 -8.45 12.01 -8.11
N LEU A 216 -8.18 12.11 -6.81
CA LEU A 216 -8.34 11.03 -5.83
C LEU A 216 -9.02 11.52 -4.55
N TRP A 217 -9.41 10.58 -3.68
CA TRP A 217 -9.99 10.89 -2.38
C TRP A 217 -8.98 10.64 -1.28
N ILE A 218 -9.06 11.45 -0.22
CA ILE A 218 -8.24 11.29 0.98
C ILE A 218 -9.12 11.27 2.23
N MET A 219 -8.79 10.39 3.16
CA MET A 219 -9.26 10.45 4.53
C MET A 219 -8.06 10.80 5.41
N PRO A 220 -7.96 12.06 5.88
CA PRO A 220 -6.91 12.49 6.80
C PRO A 220 -6.95 11.70 8.11
N ALA A 221 -5.87 11.74 8.87
CA ALA A 221 -5.85 11.16 10.22
C ALA A 221 -6.81 11.90 11.17
N GLY A 222 -7.00 13.21 10.95
CA GLY A 222 -7.72 14.07 11.86
C GLY A 222 -6.88 14.45 13.07
N ARG A 223 -7.56 14.80 14.17
CA ARG A 223 -6.92 15.18 15.43
C ARG A 223 -6.20 14.00 16.08
N SER A 224 -4.95 14.20 16.49
CA SER A 224 -4.17 13.16 17.16
C SER A 224 -4.87 12.65 18.43
N PRO A 225 -5.13 11.33 18.52
CA PRO A 225 -5.86 10.76 19.65
C PRO A 225 -4.95 10.59 20.88
N GLN A 226 -5.53 10.61 22.08
CA GLN A 226 -4.78 10.34 23.31
C GLN A 226 -4.29 8.89 23.37
N ASN A 227 -5.15 7.94 22.98
CA ASN A 227 -4.88 6.49 22.96
C ASN A 227 -5.01 5.92 21.54
N PRO A 228 -4.02 6.10 20.66
CA PRO A 228 -4.09 5.68 19.27
C PRO A 228 -4.40 4.19 19.10
N LEU A 229 -3.74 3.34 19.89
CA LEU A 229 -3.89 1.89 19.79
C LEU A 229 -5.32 1.43 20.13
N GLU A 230 -5.88 1.96 21.20
CA GLU A 230 -7.25 1.66 21.63
C GLU A 230 -8.27 2.08 20.57
N LEU A 231 -8.11 3.29 20.03
CA LEU A 231 -8.99 3.83 18.99
C LEU A 231 -8.98 2.95 17.74
N LEU A 232 -7.78 2.54 17.29
CA LEU A 232 -7.62 1.69 16.11
C LEU A 232 -8.08 0.24 16.32
N GLN A 233 -8.12 -0.26 17.57
CA GLN A 233 -8.63 -1.59 17.88
C GLN A 233 -10.16 -1.68 17.89
N SER A 234 -10.86 -0.56 17.75
CA SER A 234 -12.31 -0.55 17.73
C SER A 234 -12.90 -1.33 16.55
N ALA A 235 -14.03 -1.99 16.76
CA ALA A 235 -14.76 -2.68 15.69
C ALA A 235 -15.19 -1.73 14.55
N LYS A 236 -15.31 -0.43 14.84
CA LYS A 236 -15.64 0.59 13.85
C LYS A 236 -14.59 0.67 12.74
N LEU A 237 -13.30 0.48 13.04
CA LEU A 237 -12.26 0.52 12.01
C LEU A 237 -12.45 -0.56 10.94
N ALA A 238 -12.76 -1.79 11.34
CA ALA A 238 -13.02 -2.87 10.40
C ALA A 238 -14.28 -2.60 9.57
N ALA A 239 -15.33 -2.05 10.20
CA ALA A 239 -16.56 -1.64 9.51
C ALA A 239 -16.29 -0.52 8.49
N LEU A 240 -15.49 0.49 8.85
CA LEU A 240 -15.04 1.54 7.95
C LEU A 240 -14.38 0.97 6.69
N ILE A 241 -13.36 0.13 6.90
CA ILE A 241 -12.61 -0.46 5.79
C ILE A 241 -13.51 -1.32 4.89
N GLY A 242 -14.48 -2.04 5.45
CA GLY A 242 -15.51 -2.75 4.69
C GLY A 242 -16.34 -1.79 3.83
N GLN A 243 -16.87 -0.74 4.43
CA GLN A 243 -17.74 0.23 3.77
C GLN A 243 -17.02 1.01 2.64
N VAL A 244 -15.83 1.53 2.88
CA VAL A 244 -15.08 2.24 1.83
C VAL A 244 -14.60 1.28 0.74
N ALA A 245 -14.42 0.00 1.04
CA ALA A 245 -14.09 -1.00 0.04
C ALA A 245 -15.25 -1.25 -0.96
N GLU A 246 -16.49 -0.93 -0.62
CA GLU A 246 -17.61 -0.98 -1.57
C GLU A 246 -17.60 0.20 -2.55
N TRP A 247 -17.09 1.35 -2.12
CA TRP A 247 -17.13 2.59 -2.89
C TRP A 247 -15.93 2.74 -3.82
N PHE A 248 -14.72 2.43 -3.34
CA PHE A 248 -13.46 2.67 -4.03
C PHE A 248 -12.92 1.41 -4.72
N ASP A 249 -12.20 1.61 -5.82
CA ASP A 249 -11.56 0.53 -6.57
C ASP A 249 -10.21 0.14 -5.95
N THR A 250 -9.54 1.11 -5.32
CA THR A 250 -8.27 0.94 -4.60
C THR A 250 -8.27 1.77 -3.34
N ILE A 251 -7.84 1.18 -2.24
CA ILE A 251 -7.59 1.85 -0.97
C ILE A 251 -6.11 1.71 -0.65
N ILE A 252 -5.40 2.84 -0.55
CA ILE A 252 -4.01 2.89 -0.09
C ILE A 252 -4.02 3.35 1.36
N ILE A 253 -3.44 2.55 2.23
CA ILE A 253 -3.36 2.84 3.67
C ILE A 253 -1.90 3.22 3.98
N ASP A 254 -1.67 4.48 4.34
CA ASP A 254 -0.38 4.91 4.91
C ASP A 254 -0.38 4.61 6.40
N SER A 255 0.49 3.74 6.87
CA SER A 255 0.52 3.31 8.26
C SER A 255 1.78 3.80 8.99
N PRO A 256 1.82 3.75 10.33
CA PRO A 256 3.06 3.94 11.06
C PRO A 256 4.14 2.92 10.66
N PRO A 257 5.42 3.19 10.99
CA PRO A 257 6.47 2.19 10.82
C PRO A 257 6.22 0.97 11.71
N MET A 258 6.71 -0.21 11.29
CA MET A 258 6.48 -1.45 12.01
C MET A 258 7.22 -1.53 13.35
N LEU A 259 8.39 -0.90 13.43
CA LEU A 259 9.21 -0.89 14.64
C LEU A 259 9.20 0.51 15.28
N PRO A 260 8.85 0.65 16.53
CA PRO A 260 8.43 -0.35 17.54
C PRO A 260 6.90 -0.40 17.78
N LEU A 261 6.04 -0.06 16.81
CA LEU A 261 4.63 0.25 17.04
C LEU A 261 3.70 -0.94 16.73
N ALA A 262 2.78 -1.22 17.67
CA ALA A 262 1.75 -2.24 17.52
C ALA A 262 0.62 -1.84 16.55
N ASP A 263 0.45 -0.54 16.30
CA ASP A 263 -0.64 0.02 15.46
C ASP A 263 -0.64 -0.58 14.05
N THR A 264 0.55 -0.78 13.47
CA THR A 264 0.72 -1.35 12.13
C THR A 264 0.18 -2.78 12.03
N SER A 265 0.22 -3.56 13.12
CA SER A 265 -0.33 -4.92 13.15
C SER A 265 -1.85 -4.93 12.93
N ILE A 266 -2.55 -3.86 13.34
CA ILE A 266 -3.98 -3.71 13.11
C ILE A 266 -4.23 -3.51 11.61
N TRP A 267 -3.50 -2.60 10.98
CA TRP A 267 -3.59 -2.32 9.55
C TRP A 267 -3.23 -3.54 8.69
N MET A 268 -2.20 -4.31 9.08
CA MET A 268 -1.81 -5.53 8.38
C MET A 268 -2.93 -6.58 8.33
N ARG A 269 -3.73 -6.69 9.40
CA ARG A 269 -4.89 -7.60 9.39
C ARG A 269 -5.96 -7.20 8.40
N LEU A 270 -6.19 -5.89 8.23
CA LEU A 270 -7.24 -5.33 7.38
C LEU A 270 -6.82 -5.24 5.89
N ALA A 271 -5.53 -5.24 5.60
CA ALA A 271 -5.00 -5.11 4.26
C ALA A 271 -5.01 -6.44 3.48
N ASP A 272 -5.15 -6.35 2.15
CA ASP A 272 -5.04 -7.47 1.22
C ASP A 272 -3.59 -7.69 0.79
N GLY A 273 -2.76 -6.64 0.81
CA GLY A 273 -1.35 -6.69 0.49
C GLY A 273 -0.56 -5.59 1.19
N ILE A 274 0.74 -5.83 1.35
CA ILE A 274 1.68 -4.96 2.07
C ILE A 274 2.85 -4.64 1.15
N LEU A 275 3.11 -3.35 0.94
CA LEU A 275 4.33 -2.85 0.32
C LEU A 275 5.25 -2.29 1.40
N LEU A 276 6.42 -2.87 1.54
CA LEU A 276 7.43 -2.41 2.51
C LEU A 276 8.32 -1.36 1.85
N VAL A 277 8.36 -0.16 2.44
CA VAL A 277 9.27 0.90 2.03
C VAL A 277 10.52 0.84 2.90
N THR A 278 11.68 0.87 2.27
CA THR A 278 12.98 0.96 2.94
C THR A 278 13.81 2.07 2.31
N ARG A 279 14.69 2.70 3.05
CA ARG A 279 15.50 3.83 2.58
C ARG A 279 16.96 3.44 2.48
N GLN A 280 17.56 3.70 1.32
CA GLN A 280 18.99 3.44 1.12
C GLN A 280 19.84 4.23 2.13
N GLY A 281 20.73 3.52 2.82
CA GLY A 281 21.68 4.10 3.77
C GLY A 281 21.08 4.53 5.12
N ALA A 282 19.78 4.25 5.37
CA ALA A 282 19.12 4.56 6.64
C ALA A 282 18.67 3.31 7.39
N THR A 283 18.14 2.31 6.67
CA THR A 283 17.62 1.09 7.27
C THR A 283 18.75 0.10 7.53
N GLU A 284 18.93 -0.29 8.77
CA GLU A 284 19.86 -1.36 9.12
C GLU A 284 19.28 -2.74 8.72
N LYS A 285 20.17 -3.64 8.31
CA LYS A 285 19.79 -5.00 7.93
C LYS A 285 18.97 -5.72 9.00
N ARG A 286 19.36 -5.61 10.26
CA ARG A 286 18.65 -6.25 11.39
C ARG A 286 17.21 -5.73 11.53
N GLN A 287 17.02 -4.44 11.29
CA GLN A 287 15.68 -3.82 11.31
C GLN A 287 14.83 -4.34 10.18
N LEU A 288 15.38 -4.36 8.95
CA LEU A 288 14.69 -4.91 7.78
C LEU A 288 14.33 -6.39 7.96
N GLN A 289 15.26 -7.19 8.46
CA GLN A 289 15.01 -8.60 8.72
C GLN A 289 13.88 -8.82 9.72
N ARG A 290 13.89 -8.13 10.88
CA ARG A 290 12.81 -8.19 11.88
C ARG A 290 11.47 -7.76 11.30
N THR A 291 11.47 -6.75 10.43
CA THR A 291 10.27 -6.27 9.77
C THR A 291 9.70 -7.35 8.83
N VAL A 292 10.53 -7.95 8.00
CA VAL A 292 10.11 -9.01 7.07
C VAL A 292 9.62 -10.26 7.82
N GLU A 293 10.27 -10.63 8.92
CA GLU A 293 9.84 -11.74 9.78
C GLU A 293 8.48 -11.49 10.47
N ALA A 294 8.13 -10.21 10.72
CA ALA A 294 6.87 -9.82 11.36
C ALA A 294 5.70 -9.67 10.37
N VAL A 295 5.98 -9.60 9.07
CA VAL A 295 4.95 -9.49 8.01
C VAL A 295 4.47 -10.88 7.61
N ASP A 296 3.16 -11.04 7.43
CA ASP A 296 2.60 -12.24 6.81
C ASP A 296 3.16 -12.38 5.37
N PRO A 297 3.93 -13.45 5.07
CA PRO A 297 4.52 -13.64 3.75
C PRO A 297 3.49 -13.67 2.62
N GLN A 298 2.26 -14.08 2.91
CA GLN A 298 1.19 -14.13 1.91
C GLN A 298 0.69 -12.74 1.53
N LYS A 299 0.81 -11.77 2.43
CA LYS A 299 0.40 -10.39 2.20
C LYS A 299 1.52 -9.50 1.67
N LEU A 300 2.78 -9.87 1.84
CA LEU A 300 3.91 -9.09 1.32
C LEU A 300 3.93 -9.13 -0.21
N ILE A 301 3.65 -7.98 -0.85
CA ILE A 301 3.66 -7.87 -2.32
C ILE A 301 5.01 -7.43 -2.87
N GLY A 302 5.89 -6.91 -2.02
CA GLY A 302 7.23 -6.49 -2.39
C GLY A 302 7.83 -5.49 -1.42
N ALA A 303 9.09 -5.14 -1.69
CA ALA A 303 9.80 -4.08 -1.01
C ALA A 303 10.25 -3.01 -2.02
N LEU A 304 10.16 -1.74 -1.61
CA LEU A 304 10.59 -0.59 -2.39
C LEU A 304 11.78 0.08 -1.72
N LEU A 305 12.89 0.20 -2.45
CA LEU A 305 14.06 0.94 -2.00
C LEU A 305 13.90 2.42 -2.39
N ASN A 306 13.67 3.27 -1.40
CA ASN A 306 13.51 4.71 -1.56
C ASN A 306 14.86 5.43 -1.47
N CYS A 307 14.97 6.60 -2.09
CA CYS A 307 16.18 7.43 -2.11
C CYS A 307 17.42 6.68 -2.65
N SER A 308 17.22 5.74 -3.56
CA SER A 308 18.33 5.07 -4.24
C SER A 308 19.12 6.05 -5.09
N LYS A 309 20.45 6.06 -4.92
CA LYS A 309 21.38 6.86 -5.73
C LYS A 309 21.72 6.19 -7.07
N SER A 310 21.25 4.97 -7.31
CA SER A 310 21.46 4.30 -8.57
C SER A 310 20.66 5.04 -9.64
N SER A 311 21.32 5.77 -10.51
CA SER A 311 20.73 6.25 -11.73
C SER A 311 20.25 5.02 -12.51
N LEU A 312 18.94 4.82 -12.57
CA LEU A 312 18.41 4.12 -13.73
C LEU A 312 19.08 4.78 -14.93
N HIS A 313 19.64 4.03 -15.84
CA HIS A 313 20.23 4.55 -17.08
C HIS A 313 19.16 5.29 -17.89
N SER A 314 18.72 6.44 -17.40
CA SER A 314 17.75 7.32 -18.05
C SER A 314 18.40 8.11 -19.17
N ASP A 315 19.74 8.19 -19.21
CA ASP A 315 20.49 8.94 -20.23
C ASP A 315 20.29 8.41 -21.66
N TYR A 316 19.74 7.21 -21.83
CA TYR A 316 19.47 6.63 -23.14
C TYR A 316 18.11 7.02 -23.73
N TYR A 317 17.11 7.39 -22.89
CA TYR A 317 15.75 7.66 -23.35
C TYR A 317 15.35 9.12 -23.28
N TYR A 318 16.08 9.97 -22.57
CA TYR A 318 15.79 11.40 -22.41
C TYR A 318 16.90 12.29 -22.98
N ARG A 319 17.36 12.03 -24.20
CA ARG A 319 18.02 13.09 -24.98
C ARG A 319 16.93 13.93 -25.61
N PRO A 320 16.77 15.22 -25.24
CA PRO A 320 15.95 16.11 -26.03
C PRO A 320 16.58 16.14 -27.42
N THR A 321 15.86 15.72 -28.42
CA THR A 321 16.20 15.98 -29.83
C THR A 321 16.11 17.50 -30.02
N ASN A 322 17.24 18.19 -29.92
CA ASN A 322 17.37 19.54 -30.41
C ASN A 322 17.16 19.48 -31.94
N LEU A 323 15.92 19.67 -32.37
CA LEU A 323 15.59 20.04 -33.73
C LEU A 323 15.94 21.52 -33.89
N ASN A 324 17.21 21.81 -34.08
CA ASN A 324 17.69 23.02 -34.71
C ASN A 324 18.50 22.59 -35.92
N GLY A 325 17.91 22.78 -37.10
CA GLY A 325 18.47 22.70 -38.42
C GLY A 325 17.48 23.33 -39.37
#